data_63b9e80ad7fb43d07b6de300704506a4
#
_entry.id   63b9e80ad7fb43d07b6de300704506a4
#
_cell.length_a   1.000
_cell.length_b   1.000
_cell.length_c   1.000
_cell.angle_alpha   90.00
_cell.angle_beta   90.00
_cell.angle_gamma   90.00
#
_symmetry.space_group_name_H-M   'P 1'
#
loop_
_entity.id
_entity.type
_entity.pdbx_description
1 polymer ?
#
loop_
_entity_poly.entity_id
_entity_poly.type
_entity_poly.pdbx_seq_one_letter_code
_entity_poly.pdbx_strand_id
1 'polypeptide(L)'
;VLSDEGVAAARRALDRNQHLAKSNPRASCYVRGLGYASNFHRGLAYDPTLMKLLNALARDELDIHGMTMSVSHTNVGQIATGRPVDAWHTDSQPYVLVIILSDIEEMQGGEMHVLQMPDASGEMFKELTIKGVPDDLVEEVRYGRAGDACFMQGSKILHTVDAVLKAREPRISLVNSYTSLRPFAPDPTRYATFT
;
A
#
# COMPACT_ATOMS: atom_id res chain seq x y z
N VAL A 1 7.98 -11.99 0.07
CA VAL A 1 7.86 -11.71 1.51
C VAL A 1 6.98 -12.74 2.19
N LEU A 2 5.84 -13.08 1.62
CA LEU A 2 4.97 -14.14 2.15
C LEU A 2 5.05 -15.42 1.33
N SER A 3 4.95 -16.58 2.02
CA SER A 3 4.68 -17.87 1.40
C SER A 3 3.20 -17.97 0.99
N ASP A 4 2.85 -19.00 0.24
CA ASP A 4 1.46 -19.24 -0.17
C ASP A 4 0.54 -19.46 1.04
N GLU A 5 1.02 -20.12 2.10
CA GLU A 5 0.30 -20.27 3.37
C GLU A 5 0.11 -18.91 4.07
N GLY A 6 1.13 -18.06 4.03
CA GLY A 6 1.07 -16.69 4.56
C GLY A 6 0.03 -15.84 3.82
N VAL A 7 0.03 -15.88 2.49
CA VAL A 7 -0.98 -15.23 1.65
C VAL A 7 -2.38 -15.75 2.00
N ALA A 8 -2.55 -17.07 2.06
CA ALA A 8 -3.85 -17.67 2.41
C ALA A 8 -4.30 -17.28 3.82
N ALA A 9 -3.39 -17.18 4.80
CA ALA A 9 -3.72 -16.73 6.16
C ALA A 9 -4.17 -15.26 6.18
N ALA A 10 -3.48 -14.38 5.45
CA ALA A 10 -3.86 -12.98 5.32
C ALA A 10 -5.25 -12.83 4.68
N ARG A 11 -5.51 -13.55 3.59
CA ARG A 11 -6.80 -13.54 2.90
C ARG A 11 -7.95 -14.03 3.77
N ARG A 12 -7.78 -15.16 4.48
CA ARG A 12 -8.82 -15.66 5.42
C ARG A 12 -9.15 -14.64 6.51
N ALA A 13 -8.19 -13.86 6.96
CA ALA A 13 -8.46 -12.81 7.94
C ALA A 13 -9.22 -11.63 7.31
N LEU A 14 -8.88 -11.23 6.08
CA LEU A 14 -9.64 -10.24 5.34
C LEU A 14 -11.09 -10.69 5.12
N ASP A 15 -11.32 -11.93 4.68
CA ASP A 15 -12.65 -12.47 4.41
C ASP A 15 -13.55 -12.40 5.65
N ARG A 16 -13.02 -12.74 6.84
CA ARG A 16 -13.77 -12.62 8.11
C ARG A 16 -14.09 -11.18 8.49
N ASN A 17 -13.37 -10.20 7.95
CA ASN A 17 -13.49 -8.79 8.29
C ASN A 17 -14.02 -7.92 7.13
N GLN A 18 -14.57 -8.50 6.07
CA GLN A 18 -15.14 -7.78 4.94
C GLN A 18 -16.26 -6.80 5.33
N HIS A 19 -16.98 -7.08 6.44
CA HIS A 19 -17.99 -6.17 6.98
C HIS A 19 -17.44 -4.81 7.41
N LEU A 20 -16.11 -4.67 7.58
CA LEU A 20 -15.42 -3.42 7.86
C LEU A 20 -15.03 -2.65 6.58
N ALA A 21 -15.34 -3.19 5.40
CA ALA A 21 -14.96 -2.58 4.13
C ALA A 21 -15.63 -1.21 3.95
N LYS A 22 -14.84 -0.26 3.47
CA LYS A 22 -15.26 1.10 3.14
C LYS A 22 -14.74 1.50 1.76
N SER A 23 -15.23 2.60 1.24
CA SER A 23 -14.74 3.25 0.02
C SER A 23 -14.72 4.75 0.19
N ASN A 24 -13.93 5.44 -0.62
CA ASN A 24 -13.92 6.89 -0.71
C ASN A 24 -13.61 7.33 -2.17
N PRO A 25 -13.60 8.63 -2.51
CA PRO A 25 -13.30 9.06 -3.88
C PRO A 25 -11.93 8.60 -4.41
N ARG A 26 -10.92 8.45 -3.55
CA ARG A 26 -9.57 8.02 -3.92
C ARG A 26 -9.47 6.50 -4.06
N ALA A 27 -9.88 5.75 -3.05
CA ALA A 27 -9.74 4.29 -2.98
C ALA A 27 -11.09 3.59 -3.19
N SER A 28 -11.12 2.64 -4.13
CA SER A 28 -12.35 1.96 -4.54
C SER A 28 -12.96 1.09 -3.45
N CYS A 29 -12.14 0.35 -2.71
CA CYS A 29 -12.54 -0.44 -1.55
C CYS A 29 -11.32 -0.71 -0.64
N TYR A 30 -11.51 -0.60 0.66
CA TYR A 30 -10.44 -0.87 1.63
C TYR A 30 -10.98 -1.37 2.98
N VAL A 31 -10.15 -2.13 3.71
CA VAL A 31 -10.35 -2.51 5.11
C VAL A 31 -9.14 -2.05 5.90
N ARG A 32 -9.36 -1.24 6.94
CA ARG A 32 -8.28 -0.66 7.76
C ARG A 32 -8.19 -1.34 9.13
N GLY A 33 -6.99 -1.32 9.73
CA GLY A 33 -6.76 -1.76 11.10
C GLY A 33 -6.84 -3.27 11.30
N LEU A 34 -6.58 -4.08 10.27
CA LEU A 34 -6.61 -5.54 10.38
C LEU A 34 -5.59 -6.08 11.41
N GLY A 35 -4.54 -5.32 11.75
CA GLY A 35 -3.63 -5.68 12.83
C GLY A 35 -4.30 -5.79 14.21
N TYR A 36 -5.48 -5.18 14.39
CA TYR A 36 -6.29 -5.30 15.61
C TYR A 36 -7.35 -6.39 15.54
N ALA A 37 -7.73 -6.81 14.34
CA ALA A 37 -8.71 -7.85 14.11
C ALA A 37 -8.08 -9.23 13.85
N SER A 38 -6.78 -9.29 13.60
CA SER A 38 -6.07 -10.51 13.21
C SER A 38 -4.68 -10.57 13.82
N ASN A 39 -4.42 -11.64 14.60
CA ASN A 39 -3.08 -11.90 15.16
C ASN A 39 -2.04 -12.13 14.07
N PHE A 40 -2.42 -12.72 12.92
CA PHE A 40 -1.52 -12.90 11.79
C PHE A 40 -1.05 -11.55 11.23
N HIS A 41 -1.97 -10.64 10.96
CA HIS A 41 -1.64 -9.31 10.43
C HIS A 41 -0.78 -8.51 11.40
N ARG A 42 -1.13 -8.55 12.70
CA ARG A 42 -0.32 -7.90 13.73
C ARG A 42 1.08 -8.52 13.83
N GLY A 43 1.18 -9.86 13.86
CA GLY A 43 2.45 -10.56 13.90
C GLY A 43 3.33 -10.23 12.69
N LEU A 44 2.75 -10.17 11.49
CA LEU A 44 3.47 -9.78 10.28
C LEU A 44 3.98 -8.34 10.34
N ALA A 45 3.16 -7.40 10.83
CA ALA A 45 3.55 -5.99 10.91
C ALA A 45 4.76 -5.77 11.85
N TYR A 46 4.86 -6.56 12.92
CA TYR A 46 5.92 -6.48 13.92
C TYR A 46 6.98 -7.59 13.78
N ASP A 47 6.98 -8.36 12.69
CA ASP A 47 7.91 -9.47 12.52
C ASP A 47 9.37 -8.99 12.56
N PRO A 48 10.22 -9.49 13.49
CA PRO A 48 11.55 -8.98 13.69
C PRO A 48 12.48 -9.24 12.51
N THR A 49 12.23 -10.28 11.72
CA THR A 49 13.01 -10.57 10.51
C THR A 49 12.67 -9.61 9.40
N LEU A 50 11.37 -9.35 9.21
CA LEU A 50 10.90 -8.33 8.28
C LEU A 50 11.41 -6.94 8.69
N MET A 51 11.32 -6.57 9.96
CA MET A 51 11.83 -5.28 10.46
C MET A 51 13.32 -5.10 10.20
N LYS A 52 14.15 -6.13 10.39
CA LYS A 52 15.59 -6.08 10.05
C LYS A 52 15.81 -5.80 8.57
N LEU A 53 15.04 -6.45 7.69
CA LEU A 53 15.12 -6.21 6.24
C LEU A 53 14.72 -4.76 5.90
N LEU A 54 13.60 -4.28 6.43
CA LEU A 54 13.10 -2.93 6.16
C LEU A 54 14.07 -1.86 6.67
N ASN A 55 14.66 -2.05 7.86
CA ASN A 55 15.69 -1.15 8.40
C ASN A 55 16.92 -1.08 7.50
N ALA A 56 17.37 -2.24 6.97
CA ALA A 56 18.50 -2.28 6.05
C ALA A 56 18.20 -1.56 4.72
N LEU A 57 16.99 -1.74 4.17
CA LEU A 57 16.54 -1.07 2.93
C LEU A 57 16.37 0.43 3.14
N ALA A 58 15.76 0.86 4.24
CA ALA A 58 15.56 2.25 4.58
C ALA A 58 16.88 2.98 4.98
N ARG A 59 17.91 2.21 5.37
CA ARG A 59 19.11 2.73 6.07
C ARG A 59 18.73 3.57 7.29
N ASP A 60 17.73 3.11 8.02
CA ASP A 60 17.13 3.80 9.15
C ASP A 60 16.59 2.77 10.15
N GLU A 61 16.41 3.16 11.39
CA GLU A 61 15.73 2.36 12.40
C GLU A 61 14.23 2.72 12.38
N LEU A 62 13.41 1.75 12.03
CA LEU A 62 11.99 1.91 11.85
C LEU A 62 11.20 1.19 12.94
N ASP A 63 10.02 1.71 13.24
CA ASP A 63 8.97 1.01 13.98
C ASP A 63 7.65 1.09 13.21
N ILE A 64 6.70 0.23 13.59
CA ILE A 64 5.35 0.31 13.03
C ILE A 64 4.74 1.68 13.34
N HIS A 65 4.07 2.26 12.37
CA HIS A 65 3.46 3.58 12.56
C HIS A 65 2.38 3.52 13.65
N GLY A 66 2.41 4.47 14.60
CA GLY A 66 1.53 4.50 15.78
C GLY A 66 0.04 4.67 15.49
N MET A 67 -0.34 5.03 14.26
CA MET A 67 -1.74 5.15 13.87
C MET A 67 -2.36 3.77 13.67
N THR A 68 -3.29 3.39 14.54
CA THR A 68 -3.91 2.06 14.58
C THR A 68 -4.53 1.62 13.25
N MET A 69 -5.10 2.56 12.50
CA MET A 69 -5.73 2.29 11.20
C MET A 69 -4.74 1.95 10.10
N SER A 70 -3.46 2.28 10.27
CA SER A 70 -2.36 2.01 9.33
C SER A 70 -1.65 0.68 9.62
N VAL A 71 -1.97 0.02 10.74
CA VAL A 71 -1.44 -1.31 11.04
C VAL A 71 -2.25 -2.33 10.25
N SER A 72 -1.66 -2.79 9.16
CA SER A 72 -2.26 -3.74 8.22
C SER A 72 -3.63 -3.27 7.71
N HIS A 73 -3.62 -2.36 6.76
CA HIS A 73 -4.81 -2.10 5.96
C HIS A 73 -4.73 -2.85 4.62
N THR A 74 -5.88 -3.10 4.02
CA THR A 74 -5.98 -3.84 2.76
C THR A 74 -6.77 -3.02 1.77
N ASN A 75 -6.22 -2.85 0.56
CA ASN A 75 -6.93 -2.29 -0.58
C ASN A 75 -7.46 -3.42 -1.47
N VAL A 76 -8.70 -3.27 -1.95
CA VAL A 76 -9.38 -4.27 -2.78
C VAL A 76 -9.85 -3.60 -4.07
N GLY A 77 -9.21 -3.95 -5.17
CA GLY A 77 -9.57 -3.51 -6.53
C GLY A 77 -10.64 -4.42 -7.13
N GLN A 78 -11.88 -3.93 -7.19
CA GLN A 78 -12.99 -4.66 -7.82
C GLN A 78 -12.82 -4.66 -9.34
N ILE A 79 -13.21 -5.77 -9.99
CA ILE A 79 -13.05 -5.96 -11.44
C ILE A 79 -14.06 -5.11 -12.20
N ALA A 80 -13.63 -4.51 -13.30
CA ALA A 80 -14.45 -3.82 -14.30
C ALA A 80 -15.31 -2.65 -13.76
N THR A 81 -14.87 -2.01 -12.69
CA THR A 81 -15.56 -0.83 -12.12
C THR A 81 -15.23 0.48 -12.86
N GLY A 82 -14.17 0.49 -13.67
CA GLY A 82 -13.63 1.69 -14.32
C GLY A 82 -12.95 2.67 -13.34
N ARG A 83 -12.88 2.33 -12.05
CA ARG A 83 -12.24 3.16 -11.03
C ARG A 83 -10.86 2.62 -10.68
N PRO A 84 -9.84 3.46 -10.51
CA PRO A 84 -8.55 3.02 -9.98
C PRO A 84 -8.74 2.35 -8.61
N VAL A 85 -7.90 1.37 -8.30
CA VAL A 85 -7.85 0.77 -6.96
C VAL A 85 -7.48 1.82 -5.95
N ASP A 86 -6.46 2.64 -6.29
CA ASP A 86 -6.08 3.85 -5.54
C ASP A 86 -5.55 4.90 -6.53
N ALA A 87 -6.17 6.09 -6.57
CA ALA A 87 -5.79 7.15 -7.50
C ALA A 87 -4.45 7.79 -7.12
N TRP A 88 -3.83 8.53 -8.04
CA TRP A 88 -2.54 9.22 -7.83
C TRP A 88 -2.48 9.99 -6.52
N HIS A 89 -1.51 9.65 -5.67
CA HIS A 89 -1.32 10.28 -4.36
C HIS A 89 0.10 10.01 -3.82
N THR A 90 0.46 10.74 -2.78
CA THR A 90 1.51 10.35 -1.84
C THR A 90 0.86 9.88 -0.55
N ASP A 91 1.47 8.94 0.14
CA ASP A 91 1.02 8.55 1.46
C ASP A 91 1.29 9.66 2.49
N SER A 92 0.50 9.68 3.54
CA SER A 92 0.81 10.53 4.69
C SER A 92 1.84 9.88 5.63
N GLN A 93 2.05 8.56 5.54
CA GLN A 93 3.05 7.84 6.34
C GLN A 93 4.42 7.88 5.65
N PRO A 94 5.52 7.97 6.45
CA PRO A 94 6.88 8.07 5.92
C PRO A 94 7.28 6.88 5.05
N TYR A 95 7.01 5.65 5.50
CA TYR A 95 7.35 4.42 4.80
C TYR A 95 6.17 3.48 4.74
N VAL A 96 6.02 2.77 3.63
CA VAL A 96 4.98 1.76 3.42
C VAL A 96 5.54 0.50 2.78
N LEU A 97 5.05 -0.65 3.22
CA LEU A 97 5.26 -1.96 2.62
C LEU A 97 3.94 -2.43 2.03
N VAL A 98 3.89 -2.59 0.72
CA VAL A 98 2.72 -3.06 -0.03
C VAL A 98 2.95 -4.49 -0.47
N ILE A 99 2.19 -5.44 0.06
CA ILE A 99 2.28 -6.88 -0.25
C ILE A 99 1.08 -7.27 -1.10
N ILE A 100 1.32 -7.84 -2.28
CA ILE A 100 0.24 -8.35 -3.12
C ILE A 100 -0.28 -9.68 -2.57
N LEU A 101 -1.60 -9.82 -2.45
CA LEU A 101 -2.26 -11.03 -1.93
C LEU A 101 -3.09 -11.79 -2.97
N SER A 102 -3.36 -11.18 -4.12
CA SER A 102 -4.10 -11.80 -5.22
C SER A 102 -3.16 -12.43 -6.25
N ASP A 103 -3.67 -13.42 -6.97
CA ASP A 103 -3.07 -13.90 -8.19
C ASP A 103 -3.18 -12.79 -9.26
N ILE A 104 -2.03 -12.42 -9.83
CA ILE A 104 -1.92 -11.36 -10.84
C ILE A 104 -1.54 -11.89 -12.22
N GLU A 105 -1.33 -13.21 -12.38
CA GLU A 105 -0.77 -13.79 -13.61
C GLU A 105 -1.59 -13.47 -14.87
N GLU A 106 -2.92 -13.46 -14.78
CA GLU A 106 -3.81 -13.13 -15.89
C GLU A 106 -4.57 -11.81 -15.67
N MET A 107 -4.12 -10.99 -14.72
CA MET A 107 -4.75 -9.71 -14.46
C MET A 107 -4.43 -8.71 -15.55
N GLN A 108 -5.44 -7.99 -16.00
CA GLN A 108 -5.31 -6.85 -16.92
C GLN A 108 -5.77 -5.59 -16.17
N GLY A 109 -4.94 -4.59 -16.12
CA GLY A 109 -5.11 -3.47 -15.23
C GLY A 109 -4.70 -3.83 -13.78
N GLY A 110 -4.81 -2.88 -12.88
CA GLY A 110 -4.38 -3.04 -11.48
C GLY A 110 -2.86 -2.92 -11.30
N GLU A 111 -2.14 -2.45 -12.30
CA GLU A 111 -0.73 -2.13 -12.22
C GLU A 111 -0.50 -1.02 -11.19
N MET A 112 0.58 -1.15 -10.43
CA MET A 112 1.05 -0.08 -9.56
C MET A 112 2.08 0.74 -10.31
N HIS A 113 1.85 2.05 -10.40
CA HIS A 113 2.76 2.98 -11.03
C HIS A 113 3.34 3.97 -10.02
N VAL A 114 4.59 4.32 -10.20
CA VAL A 114 5.31 5.31 -9.40
C VAL A 114 5.92 6.39 -10.30
N LEU A 115 5.98 7.61 -9.79
CA LEU A 115 6.62 8.71 -10.49
C LEU A 115 8.12 8.74 -10.17
N GLN A 116 8.95 8.70 -11.21
CA GLN A 116 10.41 8.83 -11.10
C GLN A 116 10.84 10.29 -11.00
N MET A 117 10.54 10.95 -9.89
CA MET A 117 10.99 12.31 -9.61
C MET A 117 11.36 12.46 -8.12
N PRO A 118 12.58 12.09 -7.74
CA PRO A 118 12.96 12.01 -6.31
C PRO A 118 12.96 13.35 -5.57
N ASP A 119 13.08 14.47 -6.28
CA ASP A 119 13.13 15.82 -5.69
C ASP A 119 11.82 16.63 -5.90
N ALA A 120 10.74 15.97 -6.30
CA ALA A 120 9.48 16.65 -6.53
C ALA A 120 8.89 17.20 -5.22
N SER A 121 8.44 18.46 -5.24
CA SER A 121 7.75 19.09 -4.10
C SER A 121 6.30 18.62 -4.00
N GLY A 122 5.70 18.76 -2.82
CA GLY A 122 4.28 18.47 -2.63
C GLY A 122 3.34 19.34 -3.49
N GLU A 123 3.77 20.54 -3.90
CA GLU A 123 3.04 21.39 -4.84
C GLU A 123 3.08 20.84 -6.26
N MET A 124 4.26 20.40 -6.71
CA MET A 124 4.41 19.72 -8.00
C MET A 124 3.55 18.46 -8.07
N PHE A 125 3.49 17.66 -7.01
CA PHE A 125 2.61 16.48 -6.97
C PHE A 125 1.14 16.84 -7.11
N LYS A 126 0.68 17.93 -6.49
CA LYS A 126 -0.69 18.43 -6.68
C LYS A 126 -0.95 18.87 -8.12
N GLU A 127 0.01 19.56 -8.72
CA GLU A 127 -0.10 20.01 -10.11
C GLU A 127 -0.19 18.81 -11.07
N LEU A 128 0.67 17.80 -10.91
CA LEU A 128 0.66 16.58 -11.72
C LEU A 128 -0.64 15.78 -11.55
N THR A 129 -1.17 15.68 -10.33
CA THR A 129 -2.46 15.00 -10.10
C THR A 129 -3.64 15.72 -10.76
N ILE A 130 -3.57 17.02 -10.97
CA ILE A 130 -4.62 17.81 -11.64
C ILE A 130 -4.44 17.80 -13.16
N LYS A 131 -3.21 17.98 -13.65
CA LYS A 131 -2.89 18.11 -15.09
C LYS A 131 -2.68 16.78 -15.80
N GLY A 132 -2.49 15.70 -15.06
CA GLY A 132 -2.06 14.39 -15.53
C GLY A 132 -0.57 14.20 -15.34
N VAL A 133 -0.17 12.96 -15.05
CA VAL A 133 1.23 12.54 -14.91
C VAL A 133 1.74 12.13 -16.30
N PRO A 134 2.86 12.69 -16.81
CA PRO A 134 3.40 12.29 -18.10
C PRO A 134 3.89 10.83 -18.08
N ASP A 135 3.53 10.07 -19.12
CA ASP A 135 3.81 8.62 -19.20
C ASP A 135 5.32 8.29 -19.18
N ASP A 136 6.15 9.17 -19.71
CA ASP A 136 7.62 9.03 -19.77
C ASP A 136 8.30 9.17 -18.39
N LEU A 137 7.58 9.69 -17.39
CA LEU A 137 8.04 9.80 -16.00
C LEU A 137 7.50 8.67 -15.10
N VAL A 138 6.69 7.78 -15.65
CA VAL A 138 6.02 6.73 -14.89
C VAL A 138 6.80 5.42 -15.01
N GLU A 139 7.00 4.75 -13.87
CA GLU A 139 7.55 3.40 -13.81
C GLU A 139 6.53 2.43 -13.21
N GLU A 140 6.38 1.27 -13.83
CA GLU A 140 5.56 0.19 -13.31
C GLU A 140 6.30 -0.61 -12.24
N VAL A 141 5.67 -0.77 -11.08
CA VAL A 141 6.14 -1.69 -10.01
C VAL A 141 5.66 -3.10 -10.33
N ARG A 142 6.59 -3.98 -10.70
CA ARG A 142 6.28 -5.35 -11.10
C ARG A 142 6.34 -6.29 -9.90
N TYR A 143 5.24 -7.02 -9.70
CA TYR A 143 5.16 -8.14 -8.79
C TYR A 143 5.25 -9.44 -9.60
N GLY A 144 6.01 -10.43 -9.13
CA GLY A 144 6.11 -11.74 -9.79
C GLY A 144 4.96 -12.68 -9.42
N ARG A 145 4.47 -12.60 -8.17
CA ARG A 145 3.41 -13.47 -7.64
C ARG A 145 2.77 -12.91 -6.38
N ALA A 146 1.69 -13.53 -5.93
CA ALA A 146 1.15 -13.28 -4.60
C ALA A 146 2.22 -13.54 -3.51
N GLY A 147 2.30 -12.66 -2.53
CA GLY A 147 3.33 -12.66 -1.49
C GLY A 147 4.54 -11.77 -1.78
N ASP A 148 4.70 -11.28 -3.01
CA ASP A 148 5.71 -10.26 -3.33
C ASP A 148 5.33 -8.91 -2.74
N ALA A 149 6.34 -8.06 -2.54
CA ALA A 149 6.14 -6.77 -1.89
C ALA A 149 6.97 -5.66 -2.52
N CYS A 150 6.41 -4.45 -2.49
CA CYS A 150 7.10 -3.19 -2.74
C CYS A 150 7.26 -2.44 -1.41
N PHE A 151 8.48 -1.96 -1.12
CA PHE A 151 8.75 -1.08 0.02
C PHE A 151 9.21 0.27 -0.48
N MET A 152 8.57 1.34 -0.02
CA MET A 152 8.84 2.69 -0.51
C MET A 152 8.70 3.77 0.56
N GLN A 153 9.28 4.94 0.30
CA GLN A 153 9.04 6.16 1.06
C GLN A 153 7.69 6.77 0.61
N GLY A 154 6.59 6.25 1.15
CA GLY A 154 5.23 6.59 0.71
C GLY A 154 4.93 8.08 0.69
N SER A 155 5.45 8.84 1.66
CA SER A 155 5.25 10.29 1.74
C SER A 155 6.02 11.10 0.69
N LYS A 156 6.96 10.48 -0.04
CA LYS A 156 7.82 11.14 -1.03
C LYS A 156 7.60 10.66 -2.46
N ILE A 157 6.93 9.53 -2.63
CA ILE A 157 6.73 8.92 -3.95
C ILE A 157 5.27 9.09 -4.35
N LEU A 158 5.03 9.81 -5.43
CA LEU A 158 3.71 9.88 -6.07
C LEU A 158 3.44 8.54 -6.75
N HIS A 159 2.33 7.90 -6.43
CA HIS A 159 1.97 6.59 -6.95
C HIS A 159 0.47 6.41 -7.13
N THR A 160 0.11 5.42 -7.94
CA THR A 160 -1.28 5.02 -8.20
C THR A 160 -1.37 3.50 -8.33
N VAL A 161 -2.57 2.98 -8.24
CA VAL A 161 -2.90 1.61 -8.65
C VAL A 161 -4.10 1.68 -9.58
N ASP A 162 -3.90 1.24 -10.81
CA ASP A 162 -4.88 1.35 -11.88
C ASP A 162 -6.16 0.55 -11.65
N ALA A 163 -7.17 0.82 -12.45
CA ALA A 163 -8.40 0.05 -12.45
C ALA A 163 -8.14 -1.39 -12.91
N VAL A 164 -8.71 -2.37 -12.22
CA VAL A 164 -8.70 -3.77 -12.68
C VAL A 164 -9.73 -3.93 -13.78
N LEU A 165 -9.25 -4.23 -14.99
CA LEU A 165 -10.10 -4.38 -16.19
C LEU A 165 -10.63 -5.80 -16.31
N LYS A 166 -9.74 -6.78 -16.09
CA LYS A 166 -10.05 -8.22 -16.16
C LYS A 166 -9.15 -8.98 -15.19
N ALA A 167 -9.72 -9.92 -14.46
CA ALA A 167 -8.98 -10.82 -13.58
C ALA A 167 -9.86 -12.03 -13.23
N ARG A 168 -9.27 -13.06 -12.64
CA ARG A 168 -9.99 -14.19 -12.03
C ARG A 168 -10.60 -13.83 -10.68
N GLU A 169 -9.99 -12.89 -9.98
CA GLU A 169 -10.39 -12.43 -8.66
C GLU A 169 -10.06 -10.93 -8.46
N PRO A 170 -10.65 -10.25 -7.47
CA PRO A 170 -10.28 -8.88 -7.14
C PRO A 170 -8.78 -8.74 -6.82
N ARG A 171 -8.17 -7.61 -7.19
CA ARG A 171 -6.81 -7.30 -6.78
C ARG A 171 -6.78 -6.93 -5.30
N ILE A 172 -6.00 -7.66 -4.52
CA ILE A 172 -5.89 -7.45 -3.08
C ILE A 172 -4.44 -7.12 -2.73
N SER A 173 -4.22 -6.04 -2.01
CA SER A 173 -2.91 -5.70 -1.45
C SER A 173 -3.04 -5.36 0.04
N LEU A 174 -2.08 -5.86 0.82
CA LEU A 174 -1.91 -5.57 2.24
C LEU A 174 -0.85 -4.49 2.40
N VAL A 175 -1.13 -3.47 3.18
CA VAL A 175 -0.22 -2.34 3.42
C VAL A 175 0.07 -2.20 4.91
N ASN A 176 1.35 -2.18 5.26
CA ASN A 176 1.86 -1.81 6.57
C ASN A 176 2.62 -0.49 6.48
N SER A 177 2.42 0.39 7.43
CA SER A 177 3.08 1.69 7.49
C SER A 177 4.09 1.74 8.63
N TYR A 178 5.22 2.40 8.38
CA TYR A 178 6.34 2.51 9.31
C TYR A 178 6.80 3.95 9.42
N THR A 179 7.41 4.27 10.56
CA THR A 179 8.00 5.57 10.86
C THR A 179 9.44 5.40 11.34
N SER A 180 10.27 6.44 11.17
CA SER A 180 11.63 6.46 11.70
C SER A 180 11.63 6.65 13.22
N LEU A 181 12.49 5.93 13.90
CA LEU A 181 12.75 6.13 15.34
C LEU A 181 13.75 7.26 15.60
N ARG A 182 14.33 7.87 14.57
CA ARG A 182 15.24 9.01 14.77
C ARG A 182 14.48 10.18 15.37
N PRO A 183 14.99 10.78 16.48
CA PRO A 183 14.45 12.02 17.00
C PRO A 183 14.45 13.10 15.90
N PHE A 184 13.35 13.83 15.77
CA PHE A 184 13.17 14.89 14.78
C PHE A 184 13.07 14.43 13.31
N ALA A 185 12.95 13.13 13.02
CA ALA A 185 12.58 12.67 11.69
C ALA A 185 11.21 13.26 11.31
N PRO A 186 11.04 13.80 10.09
CA PRO A 186 9.74 14.32 9.66
C PRO A 186 8.70 13.21 9.62
N ASP A 187 7.58 13.43 10.29
CA ASP A 187 6.38 12.61 10.15
C ASP A 187 5.24 13.47 9.60
N PRO A 188 4.96 13.39 8.29
CA PRO A 188 3.92 14.20 7.65
C PRO A 188 2.51 13.65 7.86
N THR A 189 2.34 12.61 8.68
CA THR A 189 1.05 11.96 8.91
C THR A 189 -0.01 12.94 9.40
N ARG A 190 -1.15 12.93 8.72
CA ARG A 190 -2.32 13.76 9.06
C ARG A 190 -3.48 12.86 9.42
N TYR A 191 -3.91 12.91 10.67
CA TYR A 191 -5.03 12.09 11.16
C TYR A 191 -6.31 12.30 10.34
N ALA A 192 -6.60 13.54 9.94
CA ALA A 192 -7.79 13.87 9.16
C ALA A 192 -7.89 13.17 7.78
N THR A 193 -6.80 12.60 7.27
CA THR A 193 -6.84 11.83 6.01
C THR A 193 -7.41 10.41 6.20
N PHE A 194 -7.67 9.98 7.44
CA PHE A 194 -8.13 8.62 7.78
C PHE A 194 -9.55 8.59 8.36
N THR A 195 -10.14 9.73 8.60
CA THR A 195 -11.54 9.88 9.01
C THR A 195 -12.43 10.09 7.80
#